data_ae5f0e1eaeac6565357f2cd6273956da
#
_entry.id   ae5f0e1eaeac6565357f2cd6273956da
#
_cell.length_a   1.000
_cell.length_b   1.000
_cell.length_c   1.000
_cell.angle_alpha   90.00
_cell.angle_beta   90.00
_cell.angle_gamma   90.00
#
_symmetry.space_group_name_H-M   'P 1'
#
loop_
_entity.id
_entity.type
_entity.pdbx_description
1 polymer ?
#
loop_
_entity_poly.entity_id
_entity_poly.type
_entity_poly.pdbx_seq_one_letter_code
_entity_poly.pdbx_strand_id
1 'polypeptide(L)'
;MARMPGQRPIGVLERKLAAALDAPGGPRAGEHLLAAVSGGPDSTALLAGLAALGPGRSLGLTAAYVDHGLRGTEGALECRRVATLAKQLGVGFVSRAVAVVPGPGQEARARRTRYAALADLAREVGAARIVTGHTQDDQAETLVLRLLRGAGRRGLGGMRPARGRLFRPLLGVTRADVRRFLAERGLPFMVDRTNADLAFARNRIRRLVLPFLAAEFNPRLGASLASLAARLRDEEDFLAAAAARAAGLVSDDRLHASVAAEPAALARRIVRAWLERGARRSPSALHVERVLALATGGGRGTVAVPGPARVLREGDSLVRRPGRVPAPRALVAPIVPGGTVVDPAGRWRLSLSAARPRRAGEDRPADAHHALFDADALPGPLVVRSPAPGDRLRIAGVGTRKLQDVLVDAKVPREARPGIAVLAAGGEVLWAAGLARGACAAIGSGTSRVIEGVFEPIE
;
A
#
# COMPACT_ATOMS: atom_id res chain seq x y z
N MET A 1 34.02 13.57 -37.34
CA MET A 1 33.54 14.85 -36.72
C MET A 1 34.51 15.23 -35.60
N ALA A 2 35.33 16.25 -35.81
CA ALA A 2 36.29 16.74 -34.82
C ALA A 2 35.54 17.39 -33.64
N ARG A 3 35.89 17.00 -32.40
CA ARG A 3 35.37 17.61 -31.18
C ARG A 3 35.82 19.07 -31.12
N MET A 4 34.85 19.97 -30.91
CA MET A 4 35.14 21.37 -30.60
C MET A 4 35.95 21.45 -29.29
N PRO A 5 37.05 22.23 -29.20
CA PRO A 5 37.82 22.38 -27.97
C PRO A 5 36.95 23.03 -26.87
N GLY A 6 36.79 22.34 -25.75
CA GLY A 6 36.02 22.81 -24.58
C GLY A 6 34.82 21.98 -24.15
N GLN A 7 34.36 21.03 -24.94
CA GLN A 7 33.26 20.13 -24.50
C GLN A 7 33.78 19.02 -23.61
N ARG A 8 33.42 19.07 -22.30
CA ARG A 8 33.62 17.95 -21.39
C ARG A 8 32.96 16.69 -21.94
N PRO A 9 33.57 15.50 -21.75
CA PRO A 9 32.92 14.25 -22.13
C PRO A 9 31.61 14.08 -21.39
N ILE A 10 30.54 13.68 -22.11
CA ILE A 10 29.25 13.41 -21.56
C ILE A 10 29.38 12.25 -20.56
N GLY A 11 29.07 12.50 -19.27
CA GLY A 11 29.18 11.53 -18.19
C GLY A 11 28.13 10.40 -18.27
N VAL A 12 28.27 9.39 -17.42
CA VAL A 12 27.35 8.24 -17.39
C VAL A 12 25.91 8.70 -17.08
N LEU A 13 25.73 9.58 -16.11
CA LEU A 13 24.41 10.12 -15.75
C LEU A 13 23.77 10.83 -16.93
N GLU A 14 24.52 11.69 -17.62
CA GLU A 14 24.00 12.48 -18.75
C GLU A 14 23.60 11.61 -19.94
N ARG A 15 24.38 10.57 -20.26
CA ARG A 15 24.01 9.59 -21.30
C ARG A 15 22.72 8.86 -20.96
N LYS A 16 22.58 8.37 -19.70
CA LYS A 16 21.36 7.68 -19.24
C LYS A 16 20.15 8.62 -19.17
N LEU A 17 20.36 9.86 -18.74
CA LEU A 17 19.32 10.88 -18.71
C LEU A 17 18.88 11.25 -20.12
N ALA A 18 19.82 11.47 -21.05
CA ALA A 18 19.52 11.72 -22.46
C ALA A 18 18.70 10.59 -23.08
N ALA A 19 19.12 9.33 -22.89
CA ALA A 19 18.37 8.17 -23.35
C ALA A 19 16.95 8.11 -22.77
N ALA A 20 16.75 8.51 -21.49
CA ALA A 20 15.43 8.55 -20.89
C ALA A 20 14.56 9.70 -21.45
N LEU A 21 15.15 10.85 -21.77
CA LEU A 21 14.45 11.97 -22.40
C LEU A 21 14.00 11.63 -23.83
N ASP A 22 14.82 10.88 -24.56
CA ASP A 22 14.58 10.50 -25.95
C ASP A 22 13.75 9.21 -26.09
N ALA A 23 13.45 8.51 -24.98
CA ALA A 23 12.68 7.27 -24.96
C ALA A 23 11.17 7.50 -25.21
N PRO A 24 10.44 6.47 -25.69
CA PRO A 24 8.98 6.53 -25.78
C PRO A 24 8.35 6.92 -24.43
N GLY A 25 7.49 7.96 -24.44
CA GLY A 25 6.90 8.52 -23.21
C GLY A 25 7.76 9.60 -22.56
N GLY A 26 8.94 9.95 -23.08
CA GLY A 26 9.73 11.12 -22.71
C GLY A 26 9.04 12.44 -23.10
N PRO A 27 9.59 13.59 -22.70
CA PRO A 27 9.07 14.91 -23.05
C PRO A 27 9.26 15.18 -24.55
N ARG A 28 8.35 15.95 -25.13
CA ARG A 28 8.44 16.40 -26.53
C ARG A 28 9.15 17.75 -26.61
N ALA A 29 9.73 18.05 -27.76
CA ALA A 29 10.27 19.38 -28.03
C ALA A 29 9.20 20.46 -27.79
N GLY A 30 9.59 21.58 -27.17
CA GLY A 30 8.68 22.65 -26.76
C GLY A 30 7.95 22.42 -25.41
N GLU A 31 8.02 21.22 -24.82
CA GLU A 31 7.39 20.99 -23.51
C GLU A 31 8.18 21.73 -22.41
N HIS A 32 7.43 22.29 -21.45
CA HIS A 32 7.96 22.85 -20.22
C HIS A 32 7.94 21.80 -19.09
N LEU A 33 9.06 21.66 -18.38
CA LEU A 33 9.26 20.69 -17.31
C LEU A 33 9.32 21.38 -15.94
N LEU A 34 8.63 20.86 -14.95
CA LEU A 34 8.78 21.24 -13.55
C LEU A 34 9.62 20.19 -12.82
N ALA A 35 10.87 20.50 -12.50
CA ALA A 35 11.75 19.61 -11.75
C ALA A 35 11.49 19.76 -10.23
N ALA A 36 11.05 18.67 -9.59
CA ALA A 36 10.87 18.64 -8.14
C ALA A 36 12.23 18.49 -7.45
N VAL A 37 12.69 19.53 -6.76
CA VAL A 37 14.01 19.61 -6.15
C VAL A 37 13.87 19.73 -4.64
N SER A 38 14.42 18.77 -3.88
CA SER A 38 14.49 18.77 -2.42
C SER A 38 15.86 19.22 -1.88
N GLY A 39 16.80 19.56 -2.76
CA GLY A 39 18.18 19.87 -2.39
C GLY A 39 19.05 18.63 -2.10
N GLY A 40 18.48 17.45 -2.02
CA GLY A 40 19.24 16.21 -1.89
C GLY A 40 19.98 15.83 -3.19
N PRO A 41 20.95 14.88 -3.13
CA PRO A 41 21.84 14.58 -4.25
C PRO A 41 21.09 14.22 -5.52
N ASP A 42 20.10 13.33 -5.46
CA ASP A 42 19.39 12.83 -6.65
C ASP A 42 18.60 13.95 -7.35
N SER A 43 17.97 14.85 -6.60
CA SER A 43 17.22 15.97 -7.17
C SER A 43 18.12 17.10 -7.69
N THR A 44 19.28 17.31 -7.05
CA THR A 44 20.31 18.25 -7.50
C THR A 44 20.92 17.79 -8.82
N ALA A 45 21.28 16.51 -8.91
CA ALA A 45 21.80 15.94 -10.15
C ALA A 45 20.77 15.94 -11.29
N LEU A 46 19.49 15.66 -10.96
CA LEU A 46 18.39 15.78 -11.92
C LEU A 46 18.32 17.19 -12.51
N LEU A 47 18.25 18.22 -11.65
CA LEU A 47 18.13 19.60 -12.09
C LEU A 47 19.32 20.01 -12.97
N ALA A 48 20.54 19.73 -12.52
CA ALA A 48 21.75 20.08 -13.27
C ALA A 48 21.86 19.32 -14.62
N GLY A 49 21.48 18.04 -14.64
CA GLY A 49 21.44 17.25 -15.86
C GLY A 49 20.39 17.75 -16.86
N LEU A 50 19.20 18.11 -16.39
CA LEU A 50 18.15 18.68 -17.22
C LEU A 50 18.53 20.07 -17.75
N ALA A 51 19.14 20.92 -16.93
CA ALA A 51 19.64 22.24 -17.37
C ALA A 51 20.69 22.13 -18.48
N ALA A 52 21.56 21.11 -18.41
CA ALA A 52 22.58 20.87 -19.43
C ALA A 52 22.00 20.28 -20.72
N LEU A 53 21.01 19.41 -20.68
CA LEU A 53 20.49 18.65 -21.82
C LEU A 53 19.21 19.24 -22.43
N GLY A 54 18.48 20.04 -21.67
CA GLY A 54 17.18 20.61 -22.07
C GLY A 54 17.25 21.54 -23.26
N PRO A 55 18.20 22.53 -23.31
CA PRO A 55 18.28 23.46 -24.41
C PRO A 55 18.44 22.79 -25.77
N GLY A 56 19.29 21.76 -25.89
CA GLY A 56 19.46 20.98 -27.11
C GLY A 56 18.23 20.16 -27.55
N ARG A 57 17.18 20.11 -26.71
CA ARG A 57 15.90 19.45 -26.97
C ARG A 57 14.70 20.40 -26.98
N SER A 58 14.99 21.70 -26.99
CA SER A 58 13.96 22.76 -26.88
C SER A 58 13.02 22.58 -25.67
N LEU A 59 13.54 22.10 -24.54
CA LEU A 59 12.76 21.90 -23.32
C LEU A 59 12.89 23.12 -22.40
N GLY A 60 11.75 23.68 -21.99
CA GLY A 60 11.69 24.64 -20.90
C GLY A 60 11.86 23.94 -19.54
N LEU A 61 12.45 24.63 -18.55
CA LEU A 61 12.72 24.05 -17.23
C LEU A 61 12.47 25.07 -16.12
N THR A 62 11.72 24.64 -15.10
CA THR A 62 11.55 25.35 -13.83
C THR A 62 11.82 24.39 -12.67
N ALA A 63 12.61 24.81 -11.68
CA ALA A 63 12.84 24.09 -10.43
C ALA A 63 11.71 24.39 -9.44
N ALA A 64 11.17 23.37 -8.79
CA ALA A 64 10.14 23.50 -7.77
C ALA A 64 10.60 22.94 -6.43
N TYR A 65 10.50 23.73 -5.37
CA TYR A 65 10.70 23.31 -3.98
C TYR A 65 9.36 23.29 -3.23
N VAL A 66 9.07 22.19 -2.52
CA VAL A 66 7.89 22.12 -1.65
C VAL A 66 8.35 21.96 -0.22
N ASP A 67 8.09 22.96 0.61
CA ASP A 67 8.34 22.93 2.05
C ASP A 67 7.16 22.23 2.75
N HIS A 68 7.45 21.22 3.55
CA HIS A 68 6.44 20.49 4.31
C HIS A 68 6.10 21.09 5.67
N GLY A 69 6.75 22.21 6.05
CA GLY A 69 6.57 22.85 7.35
C GLY A 69 7.08 22.01 8.55
N LEU A 70 7.72 20.88 8.30
CA LEU A 70 8.17 19.96 9.35
C LEU A 70 9.54 20.33 9.94
N ARG A 71 10.27 21.29 9.34
CA ARG A 71 11.67 21.63 9.68
C ARG A 71 11.89 23.08 10.07
N GLY A 72 10.83 23.87 10.25
CA GLY A 72 10.96 25.27 10.67
C GLY A 72 11.97 26.07 9.84
N THR A 73 12.99 26.65 10.50
CA THR A 73 14.02 27.48 9.86
C THR A 73 14.92 26.72 8.87
N GLU A 74 15.10 25.40 9.04
CA GLU A 74 15.88 24.57 8.10
C GLU A 74 15.21 24.53 6.71
N GLY A 75 13.88 24.43 6.64
CA GLY A 75 13.12 24.42 5.39
C GLY A 75 13.34 25.71 4.57
N ALA A 76 13.36 26.87 5.23
CA ALA A 76 13.65 28.13 4.58
C ALA A 76 15.10 28.22 4.05
N LEU A 77 16.07 27.64 4.75
CA LEU A 77 17.45 27.56 4.29
C LEU A 77 17.59 26.61 3.08
N GLU A 78 16.91 25.47 3.13
CA GLU A 78 16.85 24.53 2.00
C GLU A 78 16.26 25.18 0.75
N CYS A 79 15.13 25.92 0.91
CA CYS A 79 14.50 26.65 -0.16
C CYS A 79 15.47 27.66 -0.82
N ARG A 80 16.16 28.46 0.00
CA ARG A 80 17.17 29.42 -0.49
C ARG A 80 18.31 28.74 -1.26
N ARG A 81 18.81 27.63 -0.78
CA ARG A 81 19.87 26.86 -1.47
C ARG A 81 19.42 26.34 -2.83
N VAL A 82 18.17 25.81 -2.91
CA VAL A 82 17.61 25.36 -4.18
C VAL A 82 17.40 26.52 -5.14
N ALA A 83 16.91 27.67 -4.66
CA ALA A 83 16.76 28.88 -5.46
C ALA A 83 18.11 29.37 -6.01
N THR A 84 19.16 29.39 -5.18
CA THR A 84 20.53 29.76 -5.59
C THR A 84 21.05 28.81 -6.68
N LEU A 85 20.87 27.48 -6.49
CA LEU A 85 21.26 26.50 -7.50
C LEU A 85 20.51 26.69 -8.82
N ALA A 86 19.19 26.91 -8.78
CA ALA A 86 18.40 27.18 -9.97
C ALA A 86 18.90 28.43 -10.71
N LYS A 87 19.20 29.51 -10.00
CA LYS A 87 19.78 30.74 -10.56
C LYS A 87 21.14 30.48 -11.22
N GLN A 88 22.03 29.72 -10.56
CA GLN A 88 23.35 29.35 -11.11
C GLN A 88 23.24 28.53 -12.40
N LEU A 89 22.20 27.71 -12.51
CA LEU A 89 21.92 26.89 -13.68
C LEU A 89 21.11 27.60 -14.78
N GLY A 90 20.72 28.86 -14.57
CA GLY A 90 19.88 29.62 -15.51
C GLY A 90 18.45 29.08 -15.60
N VAL A 91 17.93 28.46 -14.56
CA VAL A 91 16.61 27.79 -14.51
C VAL A 91 15.65 28.62 -13.65
N GLY A 92 14.40 28.74 -14.10
CA GLY A 92 13.32 29.34 -13.30
C GLY A 92 13.13 28.62 -11.97
N PHE A 93 12.63 29.33 -10.94
CA PHE A 93 12.41 28.75 -9.62
C PHE A 93 11.04 29.16 -9.06
N VAL A 94 10.34 28.16 -8.49
CA VAL A 94 9.09 28.36 -7.74
C VAL A 94 9.11 27.53 -6.46
N SER A 95 8.41 28.01 -5.42
CA SER A 95 8.31 27.26 -4.17
C SER A 95 6.91 27.34 -3.57
N ARG A 96 6.57 26.34 -2.75
CA ARG A 96 5.30 26.33 -2.00
C ARG A 96 5.50 25.69 -0.64
N ALA A 97 5.00 26.35 0.40
CA ALA A 97 4.86 25.78 1.72
C ALA A 97 3.54 25.01 1.82
N VAL A 98 3.56 23.86 2.47
CA VAL A 98 2.39 23.01 2.72
C VAL A 98 2.39 22.54 4.17
N ALA A 99 1.22 22.57 4.81
CA ALA A 99 1.07 22.01 6.15
C ALA A 99 0.77 20.51 6.08
N VAL A 100 1.51 19.73 6.85
CA VAL A 100 1.25 18.28 7.02
C VAL A 100 0.82 18.02 8.45
N VAL A 101 -0.42 17.57 8.62
CA VAL A 101 -0.95 17.24 9.95
C VAL A 101 -0.18 16.03 10.52
N PRO A 102 0.39 16.10 11.74
CA PRO A 102 1.05 14.99 12.41
C PRO A 102 0.13 13.79 12.66
N GLY A 103 0.70 12.62 12.90
CA GLY A 103 -0.03 11.42 13.30
C GLY A 103 0.15 10.21 12.38
N PRO A 104 -0.53 9.07 12.65
CA PRO A 104 -0.37 7.81 11.91
C PRO A 104 -0.50 8.00 10.40
N GLY A 105 0.45 7.46 9.62
CA GLY A 105 0.47 7.61 8.16
C GLY A 105 0.95 8.99 7.65
N GLN A 106 1.68 9.77 8.47
CA GLN A 106 2.21 11.09 8.13
C GLN A 106 3.03 11.08 6.84
N GLU A 107 3.89 10.08 6.62
CA GLU A 107 4.69 9.95 5.39
C GLU A 107 3.80 9.88 4.13
N ALA A 108 2.75 9.06 4.18
CA ALA A 108 1.83 8.92 3.05
C ALA A 108 1.02 10.22 2.81
N ARG A 109 0.65 10.96 3.89
CA ARG A 109 0.02 12.28 3.77
C ARG A 109 0.98 13.29 3.20
N ALA A 110 2.18 13.43 3.76
CA ALA A 110 3.22 14.34 3.27
C ALA A 110 3.50 14.10 1.78
N ARG A 111 3.60 12.84 1.38
CA ARG A 111 3.76 12.49 -0.03
C ARG A 111 2.57 12.95 -0.88
N ARG A 112 1.32 12.73 -0.45
CA ARG A 112 0.13 13.19 -1.20
C ARG A 112 0.09 14.71 -1.33
N THR A 113 0.28 15.42 -0.23
CA THR A 113 0.28 16.89 -0.19
C THR A 113 1.39 17.45 -1.08
N ARG A 114 2.59 16.88 -1.06
CA ARG A 114 3.68 17.28 -1.94
C ARG A 114 3.32 17.13 -3.42
N TYR A 115 2.74 15.99 -3.82
CA TYR A 115 2.37 15.82 -5.23
C TYR A 115 1.21 16.71 -5.65
N ALA A 116 0.27 17.03 -4.75
CA ALA A 116 -0.77 18.02 -5.01
C ALA A 116 -0.16 19.42 -5.24
N ALA A 117 0.73 19.88 -4.35
CA ALA A 117 1.43 21.15 -4.50
C ALA A 117 2.26 21.22 -5.79
N LEU A 118 2.97 20.15 -6.14
CA LEU A 118 3.71 20.08 -7.42
C LEU A 118 2.78 20.13 -8.64
N ALA A 119 1.60 19.52 -8.56
CA ALA A 119 0.62 19.58 -9.64
C ALA A 119 0.04 21.00 -9.82
N ASP A 120 -0.16 21.71 -8.72
CA ASP A 120 -0.61 23.09 -8.73
C ASP A 120 0.48 24.02 -9.31
N LEU A 121 1.71 23.93 -8.81
CA LEU A 121 2.85 24.67 -9.36
C LEU A 121 3.07 24.39 -10.84
N ALA A 122 2.91 23.14 -11.28
CA ALA A 122 3.04 22.79 -12.69
C ALA A 122 1.95 23.43 -13.56
N ARG A 123 0.75 23.65 -13.04
CA ARG A 123 -0.31 24.40 -13.75
C ARG A 123 0.02 25.89 -13.82
N GLU A 124 0.50 26.46 -12.75
CA GLU A 124 0.88 27.91 -12.67
C GLU A 124 1.99 28.28 -13.66
N VAL A 125 3.01 27.43 -13.79
CA VAL A 125 4.12 27.69 -14.71
C VAL A 125 3.89 27.12 -16.12
N GLY A 126 2.73 26.58 -16.42
CA GLY A 126 2.45 25.94 -17.71
C GLY A 126 3.27 24.69 -18.01
N ALA A 127 3.82 24.01 -16.97
CA ALA A 127 4.65 22.84 -17.21
C ALA A 127 3.81 21.63 -17.65
N ALA A 128 4.19 20.98 -18.73
CA ALA A 128 3.53 19.78 -19.23
C ALA A 128 3.83 18.55 -18.34
N ARG A 129 5.01 18.50 -17.71
CA ARG A 129 5.45 17.38 -16.89
C ARG A 129 6.06 17.80 -15.57
N ILE A 130 5.90 16.93 -14.56
CA ILE A 130 6.58 17.02 -13.27
C ILE A 130 7.68 15.96 -13.26
N VAL A 131 8.93 16.39 -13.10
CA VAL A 131 10.09 15.50 -13.16
C VAL A 131 10.65 15.28 -11.76
N THR A 132 10.94 14.01 -11.42
CA THR A 132 11.44 13.64 -10.08
C THR A 132 12.70 12.79 -10.14
N GLY A 133 13.61 13.00 -9.18
CA GLY A 133 14.92 12.36 -9.10
C GLY A 133 14.91 10.94 -8.50
N HIS A 134 13.93 10.10 -8.84
CA HIS A 134 13.95 8.70 -8.42
C HIS A 134 14.99 7.91 -9.22
N THR A 135 15.83 7.16 -8.49
CA THR A 135 16.96 6.41 -9.03
C THR A 135 16.69 4.91 -9.17
N GLN A 136 17.63 4.18 -9.75
CA GLN A 136 17.63 2.72 -9.82
C GLN A 136 17.61 2.08 -8.42
N ASP A 137 18.31 2.68 -7.46
CA ASP A 137 18.30 2.23 -6.08
C ASP A 137 16.92 2.38 -5.44
N ASP A 138 16.20 3.48 -5.71
CA ASP A 138 14.82 3.65 -5.25
C ASP A 138 13.87 2.62 -5.86
N GLN A 139 14.15 2.18 -7.08
CA GLN A 139 13.40 1.11 -7.73
C GLN A 139 13.60 -0.22 -7.01
N ALA A 140 14.85 -0.57 -6.68
CA ALA A 140 15.18 -1.77 -5.92
C ALA A 140 14.52 -1.76 -4.53
N GLU A 141 14.63 -0.64 -3.79
CA GLU A 141 13.95 -0.45 -2.50
C GLU A 141 12.44 -0.67 -2.62
N THR A 142 11.82 -0.09 -3.65
CA THR A 142 10.38 -0.18 -3.89
C THR A 142 9.97 -1.61 -4.19
N LEU A 143 10.77 -2.34 -4.96
CA LEU A 143 10.49 -3.73 -5.31
C LEU A 143 10.53 -4.62 -4.07
N VAL A 144 11.58 -4.52 -3.27
CA VAL A 144 11.72 -5.29 -2.01
C VAL A 144 10.58 -4.96 -1.04
N LEU A 145 10.25 -3.67 -0.84
CA LEU A 145 9.12 -3.26 0.01
C LEU A 145 7.79 -3.86 -0.43
N ARG A 146 7.56 -3.93 -1.73
CA ARG A 146 6.32 -4.48 -2.29
C ARG A 146 6.28 -6.00 -2.21
N LEU A 147 7.42 -6.66 -2.44
CA LEU A 147 7.56 -8.11 -2.27
C LEU A 147 7.25 -8.52 -0.82
N LEU A 148 7.83 -7.85 0.16
CA LEU A 148 7.59 -8.10 1.58
C LEU A 148 6.13 -7.86 2.01
N ARG A 149 5.38 -7.08 1.24
CA ARG A 149 3.94 -6.84 1.46
C ARG A 149 3.04 -7.77 0.66
N GLY A 150 3.59 -8.80 0.02
CA GLY A 150 2.82 -9.74 -0.78
C GLY A 150 2.27 -9.15 -2.09
N ALA A 151 2.94 -8.15 -2.68
CA ALA A 151 2.47 -7.58 -3.93
C ALA A 151 2.59 -8.60 -5.08
N GLY A 152 1.53 -8.73 -5.85
CA GLY A 152 1.54 -9.49 -7.09
C GLY A 152 2.30 -8.79 -8.23
N ARG A 153 2.31 -9.40 -9.42
CA ARG A 153 3.05 -8.96 -10.63
C ARG A 153 2.93 -7.44 -10.90
N ARG A 154 1.69 -6.89 -10.94
CA ARG A 154 1.43 -5.47 -11.15
C ARG A 154 2.15 -4.57 -10.12
N GLY A 155 2.19 -4.99 -8.87
CA GLY A 155 2.90 -4.30 -7.81
C GLY A 155 4.42 -4.38 -7.99
N LEU A 156 4.94 -5.56 -8.34
CA LEU A 156 6.36 -5.82 -8.54
C LEU A 156 6.95 -5.12 -9.79
N GLY A 157 6.13 -4.65 -10.72
CA GLY A 157 6.59 -3.76 -11.80
C GLY A 157 7.21 -2.44 -11.33
N GLY A 158 7.22 -2.15 -10.03
CA GLY A 158 7.91 -1.00 -9.45
C GLY A 158 7.34 0.36 -9.88
N MET A 159 8.19 1.36 -9.96
CA MET A 159 7.84 2.70 -10.46
C MET A 159 7.92 2.73 -11.99
N ARG A 160 6.92 3.35 -12.63
CA ARG A 160 6.96 3.61 -14.08
C ARG A 160 7.82 4.82 -14.40
N PRO A 161 8.60 4.81 -15.51
CA PRO A 161 9.32 6.00 -15.98
C PRO A 161 8.39 7.19 -16.19
N ALA A 162 7.23 6.97 -16.83
CA ALA A 162 6.20 7.97 -17.01
C ALA A 162 4.85 7.46 -16.48
N ARG A 163 4.07 8.35 -15.82
CA ARG A 163 2.69 8.09 -15.39
C ARG A 163 1.90 9.39 -15.32
N GLY A 164 0.98 9.60 -16.25
CA GLY A 164 0.33 10.89 -16.41
C GLY A 164 1.37 11.98 -16.64
N ARG A 165 1.29 13.09 -15.87
CA ARG A 165 2.27 14.18 -15.95
C ARG A 165 3.61 13.88 -15.25
N LEU A 166 3.72 12.80 -14.49
CA LEU A 166 4.91 12.48 -13.72
C LEU A 166 5.93 11.71 -14.54
N PHE A 167 7.17 12.20 -14.59
CA PHE A 167 8.29 11.63 -15.31
C PHE A 167 9.49 11.38 -14.38
N ARG A 168 10.19 10.25 -14.54
CA ARG A 168 11.29 9.79 -13.68
C ARG A 168 12.49 9.36 -14.52
N PRO A 169 13.25 10.30 -15.08
CA PRO A 169 14.31 9.96 -16.04
C PRO A 169 15.53 9.30 -15.40
N LEU A 170 15.70 9.37 -14.07
CA LEU A 170 16.84 8.77 -13.37
C LEU A 170 16.62 7.32 -12.92
N LEU A 171 15.50 6.66 -13.30
CA LEU A 171 15.24 5.26 -12.89
C LEU A 171 16.28 4.25 -13.40
N GLY A 172 17.08 4.59 -14.41
CA GLY A 172 18.22 3.80 -14.89
C GLY A 172 19.58 4.27 -14.35
N VAL A 173 19.60 5.29 -13.48
CA VAL A 173 20.81 5.89 -12.90
C VAL A 173 20.99 5.41 -11.47
N THR A 174 22.20 4.99 -11.11
CA THR A 174 22.52 4.60 -9.72
C THR A 174 22.85 5.81 -8.86
N ARG A 175 22.71 5.69 -7.53
CA ARG A 175 23.20 6.73 -6.60
C ARG A 175 24.72 6.94 -6.69
N ALA A 176 25.46 5.91 -7.08
CA ALA A 176 26.90 6.04 -7.34
C ALA A 176 27.16 6.95 -8.55
N ASP A 177 26.41 6.77 -9.65
CA ASP A 177 26.48 7.66 -10.83
C ASP A 177 26.09 9.10 -10.45
N VAL A 178 25.06 9.29 -9.63
CA VAL A 178 24.64 10.60 -9.13
C VAL A 178 25.76 11.29 -8.35
N ARG A 179 26.36 10.59 -7.39
CA ARG A 179 27.45 11.15 -6.56
C ARG A 179 28.67 11.52 -7.41
N ARG A 180 29.06 10.65 -8.34
CA ARG A 180 30.15 10.91 -9.30
C ARG A 180 29.88 12.17 -10.10
N PHE A 181 28.70 12.29 -10.69
CA PHE A 181 28.30 13.46 -11.48
C PHE A 181 28.37 14.76 -10.68
N LEU A 182 27.86 14.75 -9.45
CA LEU A 182 27.91 15.93 -8.58
C LEU A 182 29.34 16.31 -8.20
N ALA A 183 30.18 15.33 -7.88
CA ALA A 183 31.59 15.56 -7.58
C ALA A 183 32.36 16.12 -8.76
N GLU A 184 32.18 15.55 -9.97
CA GLU A 184 32.81 16.01 -11.20
C GLU A 184 32.41 17.44 -11.59
N ARG A 185 31.25 17.91 -11.13
CA ARG A 185 30.73 19.25 -11.40
C ARG A 185 30.88 20.22 -10.24
N GLY A 186 31.42 19.79 -9.11
CA GLY A 186 31.56 20.60 -7.90
C GLY A 186 30.22 21.11 -7.37
N LEU A 187 29.11 20.35 -7.58
CA LEU A 187 27.78 20.78 -7.16
C LEU A 187 27.51 20.35 -5.71
N PRO A 188 27.25 21.30 -4.80
CA PRO A 188 26.88 20.99 -3.44
C PRO A 188 25.45 20.44 -3.35
N PHE A 189 25.22 19.56 -2.38
CA PHE A 189 23.90 19.01 -2.06
C PHE A 189 23.72 18.88 -0.56
N MET A 190 22.46 18.73 -0.13
CA MET A 190 22.12 18.56 1.27
C MET A 190 21.95 17.08 1.61
N VAL A 191 22.35 16.70 2.81
CA VAL A 191 22.11 15.36 3.36
C VAL A 191 21.08 15.45 4.47
N ASP A 192 19.91 14.88 4.20
CA ASP A 192 18.83 14.81 5.17
C ASP A 192 19.14 13.79 6.28
N ARG A 193 19.22 14.24 7.52
CA ARG A 193 19.49 13.40 8.69
C ARG A 193 18.42 12.32 8.91
N THR A 194 17.18 12.56 8.51
CA THR A 194 16.08 11.59 8.65
C THR A 194 16.25 10.36 7.76
N ASN A 195 17.11 10.43 6.73
CA ASN A 195 17.51 9.27 5.93
C ASN A 195 18.31 8.22 6.72
N ALA A 196 18.76 8.55 7.93
CA ALA A 196 19.45 7.63 8.83
C ALA A 196 18.50 6.85 9.75
N ASP A 197 17.28 7.31 9.94
CA ASP A 197 16.33 6.76 10.90
C ASP A 197 15.82 5.37 10.45
N LEU A 198 16.18 4.34 11.20
CA LEU A 198 15.79 2.95 10.96
C LEU A 198 14.36 2.62 11.41
N ALA A 199 13.62 3.56 12.03
CA ALA A 199 12.20 3.40 12.29
C ALA A 199 11.41 3.24 10.98
N PHE A 200 11.88 3.86 9.90
CA PHE A 200 11.28 3.76 8.59
C PHE A 200 11.70 2.47 7.85
N ALA A 201 10.70 1.66 7.45
CA ALA A 201 10.95 0.41 6.74
C ALA A 201 11.81 0.58 5.47
N ARG A 202 11.66 1.69 4.76
CA ARG A 202 12.44 2.00 3.56
C ARG A 202 13.93 2.22 3.89
N ASN A 203 14.22 2.90 5.00
CA ASN A 203 15.60 3.11 5.44
C ASN A 203 16.26 1.80 5.90
N ARG A 204 15.50 0.90 6.57
CA ARG A 204 16.00 -0.45 6.89
C ARG A 204 16.37 -1.23 5.64
N ILE A 205 15.52 -1.22 4.62
CA ILE A 205 15.82 -1.91 3.35
C ILE A 205 17.06 -1.31 2.70
N ARG A 206 17.17 0.02 2.63
CA ARG A 206 18.30 0.74 2.03
C ARG A 206 19.61 0.47 2.73
N ARG A 207 19.62 0.45 4.08
CA ARG A 207 20.84 0.44 4.87
C ARG A 207 21.28 -0.93 5.37
N LEU A 208 20.32 -1.85 5.54
CA LEU A 208 20.58 -3.17 6.10
C LEU A 208 20.33 -4.28 5.07
N VAL A 209 19.13 -4.34 4.51
CA VAL A 209 18.70 -5.49 3.70
C VAL A 209 19.40 -5.52 2.34
N LEU A 210 19.31 -4.45 1.56
CA LEU A 210 19.92 -4.42 0.22
C LEU A 210 21.44 -4.52 0.25
N PRO A 211 22.19 -3.83 1.16
CA PRO A 211 23.63 -4.01 1.25
C PRO A 211 24.02 -5.43 1.65
N PHE A 212 23.35 -6.03 2.64
CA PHE A 212 23.57 -7.41 3.04
C PHE A 212 23.36 -8.38 1.88
N LEU A 213 22.22 -8.31 1.21
CA LEU A 213 21.92 -9.18 0.06
C LEU A 213 22.90 -8.95 -1.11
N ALA A 214 23.35 -7.71 -1.31
CA ALA A 214 24.31 -7.42 -2.35
C ALA A 214 25.70 -8.00 -2.05
N ALA A 215 26.14 -7.94 -0.79
CA ALA A 215 27.43 -8.46 -0.37
C ALA A 215 27.46 -9.99 -0.40
N GLU A 216 26.41 -10.65 0.12
CA GLU A 216 26.40 -12.10 0.30
C GLU A 216 25.99 -12.88 -0.95
N PHE A 217 25.13 -12.30 -1.81
CA PHE A 217 24.50 -13.07 -2.88
C PHE A 217 24.72 -12.49 -4.28
N ASN A 218 24.63 -11.17 -4.46
CA ASN A 218 24.74 -10.59 -5.80
C ASN A 218 25.14 -9.11 -5.76
N PRO A 219 26.40 -8.77 -6.03
CA PRO A 219 26.87 -7.38 -6.04
C PRO A 219 26.08 -6.46 -7.00
N ARG A 220 25.43 -7.03 -8.04
CA ARG A 220 24.59 -6.31 -9.00
C ARG A 220 23.10 -6.39 -8.69
N LEU A 221 22.73 -6.73 -7.44
CA LEU A 221 21.32 -6.92 -7.03
C LEU A 221 20.42 -5.75 -7.42
N GLY A 222 20.86 -4.52 -7.20
CA GLY A 222 20.09 -3.32 -7.55
C GLY A 222 19.71 -3.26 -9.03
N ALA A 223 20.68 -3.56 -9.90
CA ALA A 223 20.46 -3.61 -11.35
C ALA A 223 19.55 -4.79 -11.75
N SER A 224 19.73 -5.94 -11.13
CA SER A 224 18.90 -7.15 -11.35
C SER A 224 17.44 -6.88 -10.98
N LEU A 225 17.18 -6.27 -9.82
CA LEU A 225 15.83 -5.90 -9.38
C LEU A 225 15.18 -4.84 -10.28
N ALA A 226 15.94 -3.84 -10.71
CA ALA A 226 15.43 -2.82 -11.64
C ALA A 226 15.06 -3.42 -13.02
N SER A 227 15.89 -4.34 -13.53
CA SER A 227 15.62 -5.08 -14.77
C SER A 227 14.40 -6.00 -14.63
N LEU A 228 14.28 -6.71 -13.51
CA LEU A 228 13.08 -7.52 -13.22
C LEU A 228 11.82 -6.67 -13.20
N ALA A 229 11.85 -5.52 -12.52
CA ALA A 229 10.72 -4.60 -12.50
C ALA A 229 10.33 -4.09 -13.90
N ALA A 230 11.30 -3.85 -14.79
CA ALA A 230 11.04 -3.46 -16.17
C ALA A 230 10.32 -4.55 -16.93
N ARG A 231 10.86 -5.78 -16.93
CA ARG A 231 10.23 -6.94 -17.59
C ARG A 231 8.80 -7.20 -17.07
N LEU A 232 8.60 -7.17 -15.75
CA LEU A 232 7.28 -7.34 -15.18
C LEU A 232 6.28 -6.25 -15.61
N ARG A 233 6.75 -5.03 -15.86
CA ARG A 233 5.89 -3.96 -16.43
C ARG A 233 5.51 -4.24 -17.87
N ASP A 234 6.49 -4.63 -18.71
CA ASP A 234 6.26 -4.90 -20.13
C ASP A 234 5.25 -6.06 -20.30
N GLU A 235 5.42 -7.13 -19.50
CA GLU A 235 4.48 -8.26 -19.46
C GLU A 235 3.09 -7.81 -18.96
N GLU A 236 3.06 -6.93 -17.94
CA GLU A 236 1.81 -6.38 -17.41
C GLU A 236 1.08 -5.55 -18.47
N ASP A 237 1.82 -4.71 -19.21
CA ASP A 237 1.25 -3.85 -20.25
C ASP A 237 0.75 -4.69 -21.44
N PHE A 238 1.47 -5.73 -21.82
CA PHE A 238 1.02 -6.69 -22.83
C PHE A 238 -0.29 -7.37 -22.41
N LEU A 239 -0.34 -7.91 -21.19
CA LEU A 239 -1.55 -8.58 -20.69
C LEU A 239 -2.72 -7.60 -20.49
N ALA A 240 -2.46 -6.36 -20.11
CA ALA A 240 -3.49 -5.33 -20.02
C ALA A 240 -4.04 -4.96 -21.39
N ALA A 241 -3.18 -4.82 -22.40
CA ALA A 241 -3.60 -4.59 -23.78
C ALA A 241 -4.38 -5.78 -24.36
N ALA A 242 -3.96 -7.02 -24.07
CA ALA A 242 -4.69 -8.22 -24.47
C ALA A 242 -6.10 -8.26 -23.82
N ALA A 243 -6.20 -7.94 -22.52
CA ALA A 243 -7.47 -7.86 -21.82
C ALA A 243 -8.38 -6.75 -22.38
N ALA A 244 -7.80 -5.63 -22.79
CA ALA A 244 -8.57 -4.55 -23.43
C ALA A 244 -9.14 -4.95 -24.81
N ARG A 245 -8.43 -5.80 -25.56
CA ARG A 245 -8.94 -6.35 -26.83
C ARG A 245 -10.10 -7.32 -26.65
N ALA A 246 -10.22 -7.96 -25.50
CA ALA A 246 -11.37 -8.80 -25.14
C ALA A 246 -12.60 -7.98 -24.67
N ALA A 247 -12.68 -6.70 -25.07
CA ALA A 247 -13.75 -5.77 -24.68
C ALA A 247 -15.14 -6.24 -25.11
N GLY A 248 -15.27 -7.09 -26.13
CA GLY A 248 -16.54 -7.70 -26.56
C GLY A 248 -17.18 -8.58 -25.48
N LEU A 249 -16.42 -9.06 -24.49
CA LEU A 249 -16.94 -9.80 -23.33
C LEU A 249 -17.51 -8.88 -22.24
N VAL A 250 -17.29 -7.57 -22.31
CA VAL A 250 -17.52 -6.62 -21.21
C VAL A 250 -18.40 -5.48 -21.66
N SER A 251 -19.55 -5.31 -21.02
CA SER A 251 -20.33 -4.06 -21.02
C SER A 251 -20.27 -3.43 -19.62
N ASP A 252 -20.91 -2.27 -19.40
CA ASP A 252 -20.74 -1.50 -18.16
C ASP A 252 -20.98 -2.32 -16.90
N ASP A 253 -22.11 -3.00 -16.81
CA ASP A 253 -22.51 -3.80 -15.65
C ASP A 253 -22.52 -5.32 -15.92
N ARG A 254 -22.14 -5.75 -17.12
CA ARG A 254 -22.15 -7.17 -17.51
C ARG A 254 -20.79 -7.63 -18.00
N LEU A 255 -20.46 -8.87 -17.67
CA LEU A 255 -19.30 -9.60 -18.16
C LEU A 255 -19.77 -10.98 -18.63
N HIS A 256 -19.50 -11.33 -19.88
CA HIS A 256 -19.90 -12.62 -20.41
C HIS A 256 -19.17 -13.76 -19.70
N ALA A 257 -19.87 -14.85 -19.36
CA ALA A 257 -19.32 -15.95 -18.57
C ALA A 257 -18.23 -16.74 -19.33
N SER A 258 -18.18 -16.63 -20.67
CA SER A 258 -17.08 -17.19 -21.46
C SER A 258 -15.70 -16.61 -21.12
N VAL A 259 -15.63 -15.56 -20.31
CA VAL A 259 -14.36 -15.10 -19.72
C VAL A 259 -13.62 -16.23 -19.01
N ALA A 260 -14.33 -17.21 -18.48
CA ALA A 260 -13.73 -18.39 -17.84
C ALA A 260 -13.02 -19.35 -18.84
N ALA A 261 -13.31 -19.26 -20.13
CA ALA A 261 -12.62 -20.02 -21.17
C ALA A 261 -11.32 -19.35 -21.64
N GLU A 262 -11.11 -18.09 -21.28
CA GLU A 262 -9.85 -17.38 -21.56
C GLU A 262 -8.69 -17.99 -20.76
N PRO A 263 -7.44 -17.89 -21.23
CA PRO A 263 -6.28 -18.25 -20.43
C PRO A 263 -6.33 -17.59 -19.05
N ALA A 264 -6.05 -18.32 -17.98
CA ALA A 264 -6.27 -17.88 -16.59
C ALA A 264 -5.65 -16.51 -16.27
N ALA A 265 -4.48 -16.19 -16.84
CA ALA A 265 -3.85 -14.88 -16.66
C ALA A 265 -4.67 -13.74 -17.30
N LEU A 266 -5.33 -13.99 -18.41
CA LEU A 266 -6.16 -13.05 -19.13
C LEU A 266 -7.54 -12.92 -18.48
N ALA A 267 -8.18 -14.03 -18.14
CA ALA A 267 -9.46 -14.07 -17.43
C ALA A 267 -9.43 -13.24 -16.13
N ARG A 268 -8.38 -13.45 -15.31
CA ARG A 268 -8.16 -12.67 -14.07
C ARG A 268 -8.04 -11.18 -14.32
N ARG A 269 -7.44 -10.77 -15.44
CA ARG A 269 -7.30 -9.35 -15.78
C ARG A 269 -8.59 -8.74 -16.27
N ILE A 270 -9.31 -9.43 -17.14
CA ILE A 270 -10.61 -8.98 -17.65
C ILE A 270 -11.56 -8.77 -16.47
N VAL A 271 -11.69 -9.77 -15.59
CA VAL A 271 -12.53 -9.68 -14.40
C VAL A 271 -12.09 -8.52 -13.50
N ARG A 272 -10.77 -8.40 -13.22
CA ARG A 272 -10.25 -7.30 -12.41
C ARG A 272 -10.56 -5.94 -13.02
N ALA A 273 -10.28 -5.75 -14.31
CA ALA A 273 -10.54 -4.50 -15.01
C ALA A 273 -12.02 -4.13 -14.99
N TRP A 274 -12.91 -5.12 -15.19
CA TRP A 274 -14.34 -4.93 -15.09
C TRP A 274 -14.78 -4.53 -13.69
N LEU A 275 -14.26 -5.19 -12.64
CA LEU A 275 -14.58 -4.86 -11.25
C LEU A 275 -14.03 -3.50 -10.81
N GLU A 276 -12.91 -3.03 -11.37
CA GLU A 276 -12.31 -1.72 -11.08
C GLU A 276 -13.12 -0.54 -11.66
N ARG A 277 -13.99 -0.78 -12.65
CA ARG A 277 -14.84 0.27 -13.21
C ARG A 277 -15.82 0.78 -12.16
N GLY A 278 -15.69 2.06 -11.79
CA GLY A 278 -16.53 2.71 -10.76
C GLY A 278 -16.27 2.27 -9.31
N ALA A 279 -15.28 1.42 -9.05
CA ALA A 279 -14.94 0.99 -7.71
C ALA A 279 -13.99 2.01 -7.02
N ARG A 280 -14.33 2.42 -5.78
CA ARG A 280 -13.46 3.28 -4.96
C ARG A 280 -12.22 2.54 -4.42
N ARG A 281 -12.21 1.22 -4.41
CA ARG A 281 -11.11 0.35 -3.95
C ARG A 281 -10.88 -0.76 -4.97
N SER A 282 -9.63 -1.06 -5.26
CA SER A 282 -9.28 -2.19 -6.14
C SER A 282 -9.72 -3.52 -5.53
N PRO A 283 -10.26 -4.45 -6.35
CA PRO A 283 -10.61 -5.79 -5.90
C PRO A 283 -9.34 -6.57 -5.49
N SER A 284 -9.45 -7.38 -4.43
CA SER A 284 -8.40 -8.32 -4.05
C SER A 284 -8.33 -9.50 -5.04
N ALA A 285 -7.26 -10.30 -4.96
CA ALA A 285 -7.15 -11.53 -5.74
C ALA A 285 -8.35 -12.47 -5.47
N LEU A 286 -8.74 -12.60 -4.20
CA LEU A 286 -9.86 -13.44 -3.78
C LEU A 286 -11.18 -13.02 -4.43
N HIS A 287 -11.46 -11.72 -4.54
CA HIS A 287 -12.66 -11.25 -5.25
C HIS A 287 -12.65 -11.68 -6.72
N VAL A 288 -11.49 -11.60 -7.38
CA VAL A 288 -11.35 -12.01 -8.79
C VAL A 288 -11.57 -13.50 -8.96
N GLU A 289 -10.97 -14.33 -8.09
CA GLU A 289 -11.13 -15.79 -8.15
C GLU A 289 -12.59 -16.22 -7.90
N ARG A 290 -13.24 -15.62 -6.90
CA ARG A 290 -14.67 -15.88 -6.60
C ARG A 290 -15.59 -15.51 -7.77
N VAL A 291 -15.31 -14.42 -8.45
CA VAL A 291 -16.09 -14.01 -9.63
C VAL A 291 -15.82 -14.95 -10.80
N LEU A 292 -14.58 -15.43 -10.99
CA LEU A 292 -14.27 -16.46 -11.99
C LEU A 292 -14.97 -17.79 -11.69
N ALA A 293 -15.01 -18.18 -10.41
CA ALA A 293 -15.73 -19.39 -10.00
C ALA A 293 -17.24 -19.30 -10.30
N LEU A 294 -17.85 -18.10 -10.20
CA LEU A 294 -19.23 -17.88 -10.67
C LEU A 294 -19.38 -18.06 -12.18
N ALA A 295 -18.36 -17.71 -12.97
CA ALA A 295 -18.39 -17.85 -14.42
C ALA A 295 -18.35 -19.32 -14.85
N THR A 296 -17.62 -20.19 -14.13
CA THR A 296 -17.49 -21.63 -14.43
C THR A 296 -18.62 -22.46 -13.85
N GLY A 297 -19.19 -22.04 -12.71
CA GLY A 297 -20.19 -22.81 -11.98
C GLY A 297 -21.61 -22.60 -12.54
N GLY A 298 -22.37 -23.67 -12.77
CA GLY A 298 -23.81 -23.60 -13.10
C GLY A 298 -24.70 -23.13 -11.94
N GLY A 299 -24.13 -22.55 -10.86
CA GLY A 299 -24.81 -22.24 -9.62
C GLY A 299 -25.37 -20.83 -9.52
N ARG A 300 -26.47 -20.68 -8.77
CA ARG A 300 -27.05 -19.41 -8.33
C ARG A 300 -26.22 -18.84 -7.16
N GLY A 301 -25.05 -18.29 -7.45
CA GLY A 301 -24.19 -17.67 -6.44
C GLY A 301 -24.18 -16.16 -6.52
N THR A 302 -23.80 -15.52 -5.41
CA THR A 302 -23.56 -14.06 -5.33
C THR A 302 -22.23 -13.82 -4.67
N VAL A 303 -21.39 -12.97 -5.27
CA VAL A 303 -20.09 -12.56 -4.74
C VAL A 303 -20.14 -11.09 -4.35
N ALA A 304 -19.93 -10.77 -3.08
CA ALA A 304 -19.69 -9.39 -2.64
C ALA A 304 -18.36 -8.89 -3.19
N VAL A 305 -18.35 -7.68 -3.77
CA VAL A 305 -17.15 -7.04 -4.32
C VAL A 305 -16.93 -5.68 -3.64
N PRO A 306 -15.73 -5.07 -3.76
CA PRO A 306 -15.46 -3.80 -3.09
C PRO A 306 -16.45 -2.70 -3.47
N GLY A 307 -16.96 -1.98 -2.48
CA GLY A 307 -18.02 -1.00 -2.62
C GLY A 307 -19.40 -1.59 -2.35
N PRO A 308 -20.49 -0.80 -2.54
CA PRO A 308 -21.85 -1.30 -2.36
C PRO A 308 -22.32 -2.05 -3.62
N ALA A 309 -21.60 -3.11 -3.99
CA ALA A 309 -21.89 -3.89 -5.17
C ALA A 309 -21.72 -5.40 -4.91
N ARG A 310 -22.46 -6.18 -5.69
CA ARG A 310 -22.39 -7.65 -5.73
C ARG A 310 -22.40 -8.11 -7.17
N VAL A 311 -21.73 -9.22 -7.44
CA VAL A 311 -21.77 -9.90 -8.73
C VAL A 311 -22.59 -11.16 -8.59
N LEU A 312 -23.49 -11.39 -9.53
CA LEU A 312 -24.29 -12.62 -9.63
C LEU A 312 -24.28 -13.09 -11.08
N ARG A 313 -24.57 -14.37 -11.29
CA ARG A 313 -24.71 -14.95 -12.62
C ARG A 313 -26.16 -14.91 -13.07
N GLU A 314 -26.42 -14.33 -14.23
CA GLU A 314 -27.71 -14.30 -14.92
C GLU A 314 -27.51 -14.92 -16.33
N GLY A 315 -27.84 -16.20 -16.48
CA GLY A 315 -27.61 -16.95 -17.72
C GLY A 315 -26.11 -17.00 -18.06
N ASP A 316 -25.77 -16.52 -19.25
CA ASP A 316 -24.38 -16.46 -19.75
C ASP A 316 -23.64 -15.18 -19.37
N SER A 317 -24.17 -14.41 -18.43
CA SER A 317 -23.57 -13.16 -17.99
C SER A 317 -23.37 -13.12 -16.49
N LEU A 318 -22.24 -12.58 -16.07
CA LEU A 318 -22.01 -12.07 -14.72
C LEU A 318 -22.49 -10.62 -14.68
N VAL A 319 -23.37 -10.30 -13.75
CA VAL A 319 -23.99 -8.98 -13.66
C VAL A 319 -23.59 -8.31 -12.35
N ARG A 320 -23.13 -7.06 -12.44
CA ARG A 320 -22.84 -6.24 -11.27
C ARG A 320 -24.10 -5.47 -10.88
N ARG A 321 -24.63 -5.75 -9.70
CA ARG A 321 -25.80 -5.08 -9.15
C ARG A 321 -25.41 -4.23 -7.94
N PRO A 322 -26.09 -3.10 -7.70
CA PRO A 322 -25.99 -2.42 -6.42
C PRO A 322 -26.32 -3.42 -5.31
N GLY A 323 -25.43 -3.57 -4.36
CA GLY A 323 -25.62 -4.46 -3.22
C GLY A 323 -25.69 -3.61 -1.97
N ARG A 324 -26.81 -3.58 -1.30
CA ARG A 324 -26.81 -3.47 0.13
C ARG A 324 -26.25 -4.82 0.59
N VAL A 325 -24.99 -4.87 1.02
CA VAL A 325 -24.53 -5.99 1.85
C VAL A 325 -25.49 -5.98 3.02
N PRO A 326 -26.34 -7.01 3.23
CA PRO A 326 -27.13 -7.04 4.45
C PRO A 326 -26.12 -6.90 5.57
N ALA A 327 -26.26 -5.86 6.39
CA ALA A 327 -25.49 -5.81 7.62
C ALA A 327 -25.73 -7.17 8.31
N PRO A 328 -24.68 -7.89 8.71
CA PRO A 328 -24.87 -9.14 9.42
C PRO A 328 -25.89 -8.85 10.51
N ARG A 329 -26.96 -9.65 10.59
CA ARG A 329 -27.98 -9.46 11.63
C ARG A 329 -27.25 -9.44 12.97
N ALA A 330 -27.53 -8.43 13.79
CA ALA A 330 -26.96 -8.36 15.10
C ALA A 330 -27.34 -9.66 15.84
N LEU A 331 -26.35 -10.44 16.21
CA LEU A 331 -26.53 -11.66 16.98
C LEU A 331 -26.61 -11.27 18.45
N VAL A 332 -27.56 -11.84 19.18
CA VAL A 332 -27.58 -11.91 20.64
C VAL A 332 -28.12 -13.29 20.98
N ALA A 333 -27.27 -14.15 21.48
CA ALA A 333 -27.63 -15.51 21.85
C ALA A 333 -27.07 -15.84 23.25
N PRO A 334 -27.89 -16.28 24.20
CA PRO A 334 -27.39 -16.79 25.46
C PRO A 334 -26.57 -18.06 25.22
N ILE A 335 -25.52 -18.25 26.00
CA ILE A 335 -24.70 -19.45 25.97
C ILE A 335 -24.41 -19.88 27.41
N VAL A 336 -24.49 -21.18 27.65
CA VAL A 336 -24.13 -21.78 28.95
C VAL A 336 -22.86 -22.59 28.81
N PRO A 337 -22.12 -22.84 29.89
CA PRO A 337 -21.03 -23.83 29.89
C PRO A 337 -21.50 -25.18 29.31
N GLY A 338 -20.75 -25.75 28.38
CA GLY A 338 -21.15 -26.92 27.61
C GLY A 338 -21.95 -26.62 26.34
N GLY A 339 -22.30 -25.34 26.10
CA GLY A 339 -23.12 -24.93 24.96
C GLY A 339 -22.33 -24.51 23.76
N THR A 340 -23.04 -24.38 22.62
CA THR A 340 -22.50 -23.93 21.35
C THR A 340 -23.42 -22.92 20.68
N VAL A 341 -22.88 -21.87 20.11
CA VAL A 341 -23.58 -20.89 19.28
C VAL A 341 -22.95 -20.88 17.88
N VAL A 342 -23.81 -20.95 16.87
CA VAL A 342 -23.40 -20.84 15.46
C VAL A 342 -23.89 -19.52 14.90
N ASP A 343 -23.05 -18.85 14.13
CA ASP A 343 -23.42 -17.64 13.40
C ASP A 343 -24.64 -17.91 12.50
N PRO A 344 -25.68 -17.08 12.51
CA PRO A 344 -26.84 -17.25 11.63
C PRO A 344 -26.53 -17.29 10.13
N ALA A 345 -25.37 -16.75 9.73
CA ALA A 345 -24.87 -16.81 8.36
C ALA A 345 -23.87 -17.96 8.12
N GLY A 346 -23.68 -18.84 9.11
CA GLY A 346 -22.82 -20.02 9.00
C GLY A 346 -21.32 -19.73 8.90
N ARG A 347 -20.85 -18.55 9.34
CA ARG A 347 -19.45 -18.12 9.17
C ARG A 347 -18.51 -18.63 10.26
N TRP A 348 -19.04 -18.93 11.44
CA TRP A 348 -18.27 -19.41 12.58
C TRP A 348 -19.14 -20.17 13.60
N ARG A 349 -18.46 -20.93 14.44
CA ARG A 349 -19.01 -21.60 15.62
C ARG A 349 -18.21 -21.18 16.84
N LEU A 350 -18.87 -20.89 17.94
CA LEU A 350 -18.27 -20.66 19.24
C LEU A 350 -18.84 -21.66 20.25
N SER A 351 -17.99 -22.47 20.84
CA SER A 351 -18.34 -23.50 21.82
C SER A 351 -17.69 -23.19 23.16
N LEU A 352 -18.38 -23.47 24.24
CA LEU A 352 -17.86 -23.43 25.61
C LEU A 352 -17.84 -24.84 26.20
N SER A 353 -16.72 -25.23 26.81
CA SER A 353 -16.72 -26.47 27.61
C SER A 353 -17.61 -26.38 28.81
N ALA A 354 -18.02 -27.51 29.37
CA ALA A 354 -18.53 -27.54 30.76
C ALA A 354 -17.44 -27.03 31.72
N ALA A 355 -17.85 -26.43 32.82
CA ALA A 355 -16.90 -26.04 33.85
C ALA A 355 -16.22 -27.28 34.43
N ARG A 356 -14.90 -27.31 34.41
CA ARG A 356 -14.06 -28.44 34.83
C ARG A 356 -12.93 -28.00 35.76
N PRO A 357 -12.36 -28.90 36.56
CA PRO A 357 -11.17 -28.58 37.34
C PRO A 357 -10.01 -28.12 36.42
N ARG A 358 -9.27 -27.13 36.91
CA ARG A 358 -8.05 -26.63 36.23
C ARG A 358 -6.97 -27.70 36.25
N ARG A 359 -6.27 -27.89 35.15
CA ARG A 359 -5.09 -28.77 35.05
C ARG A 359 -3.80 -28.02 35.35
N ALA A 360 -2.77 -28.72 35.83
CA ALA A 360 -1.45 -28.12 36.04
C ALA A 360 -0.88 -27.61 34.73
N GLY A 361 -0.35 -26.38 34.73
CA GLY A 361 0.23 -25.74 33.52
C GLY A 361 -0.77 -25.10 32.56
N GLU A 362 -2.05 -25.05 32.89
CA GLU A 362 -3.14 -24.49 32.08
C GLU A 362 -3.30 -22.98 32.36
N ASP A 363 -2.27 -22.18 32.06
CA ASP A 363 -2.24 -20.76 32.41
C ASP A 363 -2.57 -19.83 31.21
N ARG A 364 -2.42 -20.31 29.99
CA ARG A 364 -2.64 -19.54 28.77
C ARG A 364 -3.37 -20.34 27.71
N PRO A 365 -4.24 -19.71 26.92
CA PRO A 365 -4.82 -20.36 25.73
C PRO A 365 -3.74 -20.64 24.68
N ALA A 366 -3.96 -21.65 23.86
CA ALA A 366 -3.02 -22.08 22.82
C ALA A 366 -2.83 -20.99 21.74
N ASP A 367 -3.90 -20.28 21.38
CA ASP A 367 -3.91 -19.24 20.33
C ASP A 367 -5.09 -18.27 20.48
N ALA A 368 -5.33 -17.41 19.49
CA ALA A 368 -6.43 -16.45 19.48
C ALA A 368 -7.83 -17.08 19.30
N HIS A 369 -7.88 -18.33 18.85
CA HIS A 369 -9.13 -19.09 18.66
C HIS A 369 -9.56 -19.86 19.92
N HIS A 370 -8.71 -19.88 20.93
CA HIS A 370 -8.96 -20.50 22.21
C HIS A 370 -8.94 -19.44 23.32
N ALA A 371 -9.83 -19.56 24.29
CA ALA A 371 -9.86 -18.71 25.48
C ALA A 371 -10.18 -19.53 26.72
N LEU A 372 -9.47 -19.29 27.81
CA LEU A 372 -9.69 -19.92 29.10
C LEU A 372 -10.23 -18.88 30.08
N PHE A 373 -11.32 -19.23 30.81
CA PHE A 373 -11.97 -18.36 31.78
C PHE A 373 -12.03 -19.04 33.14
N ASP A 374 -11.84 -18.26 34.19
CA ASP A 374 -12.16 -18.68 35.56
C ASP A 374 -13.67 -18.78 35.68
N ALA A 375 -14.16 -20.00 35.92
CA ALA A 375 -15.60 -20.30 35.96
C ALA A 375 -16.32 -19.59 37.11
N ASP A 376 -15.61 -19.37 38.23
CA ASP A 376 -16.14 -18.81 39.44
C ASP A 376 -16.03 -17.26 39.50
N ALA A 377 -15.22 -16.69 38.58
CA ALA A 377 -15.03 -15.23 38.44
C ALA A 377 -15.86 -14.60 37.32
N LEU A 378 -16.78 -15.33 36.71
CA LEU A 378 -17.65 -14.78 35.66
C LEU A 378 -18.64 -13.77 36.25
N PRO A 379 -18.76 -12.55 35.69
CA PRO A 379 -19.59 -11.48 36.31
C PRO A 379 -21.09 -11.62 36.06
N GLY A 380 -21.53 -12.71 35.41
CA GLY A 380 -22.95 -12.96 35.16
C GLY A 380 -23.21 -13.95 34.03
N PRO A 381 -24.43 -14.05 33.54
CA PRO A 381 -24.79 -14.93 32.44
C PRO A 381 -23.98 -14.62 31.18
N LEU A 382 -23.54 -15.67 30.47
CA LEU A 382 -22.79 -15.56 29.27
C LEU A 382 -23.70 -15.33 28.05
N VAL A 383 -23.27 -14.44 27.19
CA VAL A 383 -23.96 -14.10 25.93
C VAL A 383 -22.94 -14.01 24.80
N VAL A 384 -23.22 -14.66 23.68
CA VAL A 384 -22.52 -14.43 22.42
C VAL A 384 -23.30 -13.41 21.61
N ARG A 385 -22.68 -12.32 21.28
CA ARG A 385 -23.33 -11.23 20.56
C ARG A 385 -22.43 -10.56 19.53
N SER A 386 -23.00 -9.75 18.65
CA SER A 386 -22.26 -8.82 17.82
C SER A 386 -21.64 -7.68 18.64
N PRO A 387 -20.55 -7.04 18.18
CA PRO A 387 -20.02 -5.83 18.79
C PRO A 387 -21.07 -4.73 18.89
N ALA A 388 -21.14 -4.05 20.04
CA ALA A 388 -22.04 -2.93 20.27
C ALA A 388 -21.27 -1.59 20.38
N PRO A 389 -21.91 -0.46 20.05
CA PRO A 389 -21.32 0.86 20.30
C PRO A 389 -20.99 1.03 21.79
N GLY A 390 -19.76 1.47 22.06
CA GLY A 390 -19.30 1.67 23.43
C GLY A 390 -18.58 0.48 24.06
N ASP A 391 -18.58 -0.70 23.43
CA ASP A 391 -17.86 -1.87 23.91
C ASP A 391 -16.39 -1.56 24.21
N ARG A 392 -15.95 -2.03 25.38
CA ARG A 392 -14.57 -1.92 25.84
C ARG A 392 -14.02 -3.29 26.22
N LEU A 393 -12.75 -3.50 25.89
CA LEU A 393 -12.02 -4.71 26.24
C LEU A 393 -10.85 -4.32 27.14
N ARG A 394 -10.79 -4.83 28.35
CA ARG A 394 -9.65 -4.66 29.26
C ARG A 394 -8.62 -5.75 28.96
N ILE A 395 -7.49 -5.38 28.37
CA ILE A 395 -6.42 -6.30 27.97
C ILE A 395 -5.32 -6.27 29.03
N ALA A 396 -4.88 -7.43 29.51
CA ALA A 396 -3.83 -7.55 30.51
C ALA A 396 -2.52 -6.90 30.01
N GLY A 397 -1.91 -6.07 30.85
CA GLY A 397 -0.66 -5.35 30.51
C GLY A 397 -0.81 -4.16 29.55
N VAL A 398 -2.01 -3.94 28.98
CA VAL A 398 -2.26 -2.85 27.99
C VAL A 398 -3.27 -1.82 28.50
N GLY A 399 -4.19 -2.24 29.38
CA GLY A 399 -5.27 -1.39 29.87
C GLY A 399 -6.59 -1.56 29.12
N THR A 400 -7.52 -0.61 29.31
CA THR A 400 -8.86 -0.68 28.71
C THR A 400 -8.88 0.02 27.36
N ARG A 401 -9.23 -0.71 26.30
CA ARG A 401 -9.35 -0.19 24.93
C ARG A 401 -10.79 -0.28 24.43
N LYS A 402 -11.18 0.63 23.54
CA LYS A 402 -12.44 0.48 22.81
C LYS A 402 -12.34 -0.73 21.87
N LEU A 403 -13.34 -1.60 21.86
CA LEU A 403 -13.38 -2.77 20.98
C LEU A 403 -13.26 -2.36 19.51
N GLN A 404 -13.82 -1.20 19.14
CA GLN A 404 -13.68 -0.63 17.81
C GLN A 404 -12.21 -0.43 17.38
N ASP A 405 -11.35 0.01 18.32
CA ASP A 405 -9.93 0.24 18.03
C ASP A 405 -9.18 -1.10 17.87
N VAL A 406 -9.54 -2.09 18.67
CA VAL A 406 -9.02 -3.47 18.53
C VAL A 406 -9.37 -4.04 17.15
N LEU A 407 -10.61 -3.84 16.68
CA LEU A 407 -11.06 -4.29 15.36
C LEU A 407 -10.36 -3.52 14.21
N VAL A 408 -9.99 -2.25 14.44
CA VAL A 408 -9.21 -1.45 13.46
C VAL A 408 -7.79 -1.96 13.36
N ASP A 409 -7.13 -2.20 14.48
CA ASP A 409 -5.75 -2.71 14.53
C ASP A 409 -5.64 -4.12 13.93
N ALA A 410 -6.64 -4.97 14.17
CA ALA A 410 -6.79 -6.28 13.53
C ALA A 410 -7.19 -6.20 12.05
N LYS A 411 -7.31 -4.97 11.47
CA LYS A 411 -7.68 -4.73 10.06
C LYS A 411 -9.03 -5.33 9.65
N VAL A 412 -9.94 -5.51 10.61
CA VAL A 412 -11.30 -6.00 10.32
C VAL A 412 -12.07 -4.93 9.53
N PRO A 413 -12.54 -5.23 8.30
CA PRO A 413 -13.34 -4.31 7.51
C PRO A 413 -14.60 -3.85 8.25
N ARG A 414 -15.00 -2.59 8.08
CA ARG A 414 -16.14 -2.00 8.81
C ARG A 414 -17.43 -2.80 8.61
N GLU A 415 -17.64 -3.29 7.41
CA GLU A 415 -18.77 -4.11 7.01
C GLU A 415 -18.78 -5.52 7.63
N ALA A 416 -17.62 -6.05 8.00
CA ALA A 416 -17.47 -7.38 8.62
C ALA A 416 -17.61 -7.33 10.16
N ARG A 417 -17.43 -6.15 10.78
CA ARG A 417 -17.45 -6.01 12.25
C ARG A 417 -18.72 -6.50 12.93
N PRO A 418 -19.94 -6.24 12.40
CA PRO A 418 -21.15 -6.77 13.00
C PRO A 418 -21.22 -8.30 13.03
N GLY A 419 -20.38 -8.97 12.27
CA GLY A 419 -20.30 -10.43 12.22
C GLY A 419 -19.25 -11.05 13.14
N ILE A 420 -18.51 -10.26 13.90
CA ILE A 420 -17.54 -10.76 14.88
C ILE A 420 -18.28 -11.31 16.08
N ALA A 421 -17.89 -12.50 16.55
CA ALA A 421 -18.39 -13.08 17.78
C ALA A 421 -17.76 -12.40 19.00
N VAL A 422 -18.58 -11.84 19.86
CA VAL A 422 -18.17 -11.28 21.15
C VAL A 422 -18.81 -12.11 22.25
N LEU A 423 -17.98 -12.75 23.08
CA LEU A 423 -18.42 -13.35 24.32
C LEU A 423 -18.45 -12.28 25.42
N ALA A 424 -19.57 -12.08 26.04
CA ALA A 424 -19.79 -11.08 27.10
C ALA A 424 -20.50 -11.70 28.31
N ALA A 425 -20.28 -11.10 29.49
CA ALA A 425 -20.99 -11.41 30.71
C ALA A 425 -21.13 -10.16 31.57
N GLY A 426 -22.30 -9.97 32.25
CA GLY A 426 -22.52 -8.83 33.13
C GLY A 426 -22.28 -7.46 32.47
N GLY A 427 -22.43 -7.34 31.15
CA GLY A 427 -22.16 -6.12 30.39
C GLY A 427 -20.69 -5.94 29.98
N GLU A 428 -19.77 -6.77 30.47
CA GLU A 428 -18.35 -6.73 30.10
C GLU A 428 -18.01 -7.64 28.92
N VAL A 429 -17.10 -7.20 28.04
CA VAL A 429 -16.57 -8.02 26.96
C VAL A 429 -15.45 -8.90 27.49
N LEU A 430 -15.67 -10.21 27.47
CA LEU A 430 -14.68 -11.21 27.87
C LEU A 430 -13.72 -11.59 26.75
N TRP A 431 -14.25 -11.69 25.52
CA TRP A 431 -13.48 -12.15 24.39
C TRP A 431 -14.09 -11.65 23.07
N ALA A 432 -13.27 -11.04 22.24
CA ALA A 432 -13.54 -10.88 20.82
C ALA A 432 -12.94 -12.09 20.11
N ALA A 433 -13.74 -13.09 19.80
CA ALA A 433 -13.31 -14.41 19.38
C ALA A 433 -12.44 -14.37 18.11
N GLY A 434 -11.32 -15.08 18.15
CA GLY A 434 -10.32 -15.05 17.07
C GLY A 434 -9.45 -13.79 16.99
N LEU A 435 -9.62 -12.82 17.92
CA LEU A 435 -8.92 -11.53 17.86
C LEU A 435 -8.22 -11.16 19.18
N ALA A 436 -8.96 -11.02 20.27
CA ALA A 436 -8.39 -10.59 21.53
C ALA A 436 -9.22 -11.05 22.74
N ARG A 437 -8.54 -11.52 23.78
CA ARG A 437 -9.14 -11.86 25.05
C ARG A 437 -9.04 -10.70 26.05
N GLY A 438 -10.13 -10.49 26.81
CA GLY A 438 -10.16 -9.54 27.93
C GLY A 438 -9.52 -10.12 29.20
N ALA A 439 -9.17 -9.23 30.12
CA ALA A 439 -8.63 -9.60 31.44
C ALA A 439 -9.73 -9.98 32.45
N CYS A 440 -10.99 -9.77 32.13
CA CYS A 440 -12.10 -10.20 32.98
C CYS A 440 -12.20 -11.73 33.01
N ALA A 441 -12.46 -12.31 34.17
CA ALA A 441 -12.45 -13.74 34.43
C ALA A 441 -11.14 -14.44 33.96
N ALA A 442 -10.00 -13.75 34.09
CA ALA A 442 -8.69 -14.30 33.75
C ALA A 442 -8.31 -15.39 34.79
N ILE A 443 -7.60 -16.41 34.30
CA ILE A 443 -7.05 -17.44 35.17
C ILE A 443 -5.95 -16.83 36.05
N GLY A 444 -6.06 -17.05 37.34
CA GLY A 444 -5.11 -16.63 38.38
C GLY A 444 -4.64 -17.79 39.27
N SER A 445 -3.80 -17.50 40.27
CA SER A 445 -3.30 -18.50 41.23
C SER A 445 -4.41 -19.18 42.04
N GLY A 446 -5.54 -18.47 42.29
CA GLY A 446 -6.70 -18.99 43.04
C GLY A 446 -7.75 -19.69 42.16
N THR A 447 -7.59 -19.76 40.86
CA THR A 447 -8.58 -20.39 39.98
C THR A 447 -8.58 -21.90 40.13
N SER A 448 -9.70 -22.45 40.57
CA SER A 448 -9.91 -23.89 40.74
C SER A 448 -10.67 -24.54 39.58
N ARG A 449 -11.57 -23.80 38.93
CA ARG A 449 -12.44 -24.32 37.86
C ARG A 449 -12.31 -23.42 36.61
N VAL A 450 -12.28 -24.06 35.45
CA VAL A 450 -12.10 -23.36 34.17
C VAL A 450 -13.19 -23.72 33.18
N ILE A 451 -13.49 -22.75 32.28
CA ILE A 451 -14.30 -22.95 31.10
C ILE A 451 -13.40 -22.59 29.91
N GLU A 452 -13.32 -23.47 28.94
CA GLU A 452 -12.59 -23.24 27.67
C GLU A 452 -13.57 -22.82 26.59
N GLY A 453 -13.27 -21.71 25.94
CA GLY A 453 -13.95 -21.25 24.74
C GLY A 453 -13.15 -21.61 23.49
N VAL A 454 -13.80 -22.19 22.49
CA VAL A 454 -13.23 -22.55 21.20
C VAL A 454 -14.01 -21.81 20.11
N PHE A 455 -13.30 -21.10 19.25
CA PHE A 455 -13.85 -20.39 18.10
C PHE A 455 -13.36 -21.03 16.81
N GLU A 456 -14.28 -21.51 16.02
CA GLU A 456 -14.02 -22.19 14.73
C GLU A 456 -14.61 -21.34 13.60
N PRO A 457 -13.78 -20.79 12.68
CA PRO A 457 -14.29 -20.30 11.41
C PRO A 457 -14.88 -21.47 10.62
N ILE A 458 -16.08 -21.30 10.05
CA ILE A 458 -16.70 -22.27 9.14
C ILE A 458 -16.41 -21.77 7.72
N GLU A 459 -15.74 -22.58 6.91
CA GLU A 459 -15.38 -22.28 5.52
C GLU A 459 -16.60 -22.26 4.57
#